data_5ea13521dc1a40b4485b64a4829c1c69
#
_entry.id   5ea13521dc1a40b4485b64a4829c1c69
#
_cell.length_a   1.000
_cell.length_b   1.000
_cell.length_c   1.000
_cell.angle_alpha   90.00
_cell.angle_beta   90.00
_cell.angle_gamma   90.00
#
_symmetry.space_group_name_H-M   'P 1'
#
loop_
_entity.id
_entity.type
_entity.pdbx_description
1 polymer ?
#
loop_
_entity_poly.entity_id
_entity_poly.type
_entity_poly.pdbx_seq_one_letter_code
_entity_poly.pdbx_strand_id
1 'polypeptide(L)'
;MKRWWILLGIAAMACLLSPFQGTDVGKLRPAQWVYLSRDGETVLVRTDLGDLGKGGGVGEALGDLMESAPGALFLDTADYILVSPECADLIPNMGGWVRGAAEVYVTAAPPDEETGAFLEAHRGKTLLRDCMLGTQALSGLTRDGERWILIDG
;
A
#
# COMPACT_ATOMS: atom_id res chain seq x y z
N MET A 1 -45.91 -16.63 27.02
CA MET A 1 -45.58 -16.01 25.72
C MET A 1 -45.19 -14.53 25.77
N LYS A 2 -45.78 -13.69 26.60
CA LYS A 2 -45.42 -12.25 26.70
C LYS A 2 -43.95 -11.93 27.14
N ARG A 3 -43.35 -12.79 27.95
CA ARG A 3 -41.95 -12.57 28.45
C ARG A 3 -40.86 -12.74 27.38
N TRP A 4 -41.09 -13.57 26.36
CA TRP A 4 -40.14 -13.78 25.27
C TRP A 4 -40.03 -12.57 24.34
N TRP A 5 -41.12 -11.83 24.13
CA TRP A 5 -41.12 -10.62 23.34
C TRP A 5 -40.33 -9.49 24.00
N ILE A 6 -40.31 -9.45 25.34
CA ILE A 6 -39.51 -8.47 26.10
C ILE A 6 -38.01 -8.78 25.95
N LEU A 7 -37.63 -10.07 26.02
CA LEU A 7 -36.23 -10.47 25.83
C LEU A 7 -35.75 -10.22 24.39
N LEU A 8 -36.60 -10.45 23.41
CA LEU A 8 -36.33 -10.17 22.01
C LEU A 8 -36.19 -8.66 21.77
N GLY A 9 -37.00 -7.84 22.40
CA GLY A 9 -36.91 -6.38 22.35
C GLY A 9 -35.63 -5.86 22.97
N ILE A 10 -35.21 -6.42 24.11
CA ILE A 10 -33.94 -6.05 24.77
C ILE A 10 -32.74 -6.48 23.94
N ALA A 11 -32.76 -7.68 23.35
CA ALA A 11 -31.70 -8.16 22.46
C ALA A 11 -31.58 -7.31 21.17
N ALA A 12 -32.72 -6.94 20.56
CA ALA A 12 -32.72 -6.04 19.40
C ALA A 12 -32.21 -4.65 19.76
N MET A 13 -32.59 -4.13 20.92
CA MET A 13 -32.11 -2.82 21.40
C MET A 13 -30.61 -2.86 21.74
N ALA A 14 -30.11 -3.95 22.32
CA ALA A 14 -28.68 -4.15 22.57
C ALA A 14 -27.87 -4.23 21.27
N CYS A 15 -28.41 -4.87 20.20
CA CYS A 15 -27.80 -4.88 18.86
C CYS A 15 -27.78 -3.50 18.21
N LEU A 16 -28.83 -2.69 18.42
CA LEU A 16 -28.92 -1.33 17.87
C LEU A 16 -28.04 -0.32 18.66
N LEU A 17 -27.82 -0.60 19.94
CA LEU A 17 -26.97 0.22 20.82
C LEU A 17 -25.52 -0.29 20.87
N SER A 18 -25.20 -1.43 20.25
CA SER A 18 -23.81 -1.83 20.06
C SER A 18 -23.10 -0.72 19.29
N PRO A 19 -22.10 -0.07 19.85
CA PRO A 19 -21.32 0.90 19.11
C PRO A 19 -20.71 0.13 17.93
N PHE A 20 -21.12 0.45 16.72
CA PHE A 20 -20.38 0.04 15.55
C PHE A 20 -18.96 0.56 15.76
N GLN A 21 -18.03 -0.33 16.06
CA GLN A 21 -16.60 -0.02 16.03
C GLN A 21 -16.20 0.10 14.55
N GLY A 22 -16.85 1.02 13.84
CA GLY A 22 -16.41 1.47 12.55
C GLY A 22 -15.11 2.23 12.76
N THR A 23 -14.06 1.86 12.05
CA THR A 23 -12.86 2.69 11.97
C THR A 23 -13.30 4.09 11.55
N ASP A 24 -13.03 5.08 12.39
CA ASP A 24 -13.35 6.47 12.09
C ASP A 24 -12.65 6.84 10.78
N VAL A 25 -13.43 7.00 9.73
CA VAL A 25 -12.93 7.29 8.36
C VAL A 25 -12.05 8.55 8.34
N GLY A 26 -12.30 9.48 9.27
CA GLY A 26 -11.46 10.68 9.45
C GLY A 26 -10.05 10.40 9.97
N LYS A 27 -9.78 9.17 10.45
CA LYS A 27 -8.45 8.73 10.92
C LYS A 27 -7.71 7.86 9.90
N LEU A 28 -8.34 7.52 8.78
CA LEU A 28 -7.68 6.78 7.71
C LEU A 28 -6.67 7.68 7.01
N ARG A 29 -5.46 7.16 6.84
CA ARG A 29 -4.36 7.82 6.12
C ARG A 29 -4.12 7.05 4.82
N PRO A 30 -4.73 7.47 3.69
CA PRO A 30 -4.54 6.82 2.40
C PRO A 30 -3.13 7.12 1.89
N ALA A 31 -2.35 6.08 1.59
CA ALA A 31 -1.08 6.21 0.91
C ALA A 31 -1.30 6.27 -0.61
N GLN A 32 -0.59 7.16 -1.29
CA GLN A 32 -0.62 7.26 -2.75
C GLN A 32 0.38 6.28 -3.38
N TRP A 33 1.56 6.17 -2.80
CA TRP A 33 2.57 5.23 -3.25
C TRP A 33 3.25 4.49 -2.09
N VAL A 34 3.77 3.32 -2.42
CA VAL A 34 4.58 2.48 -1.53
C VAL A 34 5.90 2.19 -2.22
N TYR A 35 7.01 2.39 -1.53
CA TYR A 35 8.35 2.13 -2.02
C TYR A 35 9.03 1.00 -1.26
N LEU A 36 9.48 -0.03 -2.00
CA LEU A 36 10.27 -1.13 -1.49
C LEU A 36 11.75 -0.93 -1.81
N SER A 37 12.57 -1.05 -0.79
CA SER A 37 14.03 -1.09 -0.93
C SER A 37 14.62 -2.12 0.03
N ARG A 38 15.93 -2.35 -0.09
CA ARG A 38 16.64 -3.27 0.78
C ARG A 38 17.87 -2.58 1.37
N ASP A 39 18.14 -2.87 2.65
CA ASP A 39 19.36 -2.50 3.33
C ASP A 39 19.98 -3.78 3.89
N GLY A 40 20.97 -4.34 3.17
CA GLY A 40 21.49 -5.66 3.42
C GLY A 40 20.39 -6.74 3.27
N GLU A 41 20.10 -7.45 4.36
CA GLU A 41 19.05 -8.48 4.40
C GLU A 41 17.69 -7.93 4.82
N THR A 42 17.61 -6.65 5.22
CA THR A 42 16.38 -6.02 5.71
C THR A 42 15.61 -5.40 4.57
N VAL A 43 14.34 -5.77 4.43
CA VAL A 43 13.39 -5.12 3.53
C VAL A 43 12.86 -3.87 4.22
N LEU A 44 12.88 -2.77 3.50
CA LEU A 44 12.37 -1.47 3.93
C LEU A 44 11.15 -1.13 3.08
N VAL A 45 10.06 -0.72 3.73
CA VAL A 45 8.86 -0.21 3.07
C VAL A 45 8.61 1.21 3.53
N ARG A 46 8.48 2.13 2.57
CA ARG A 46 8.19 3.55 2.83
C ARG A 46 6.95 3.99 2.07
N THR A 47 6.21 4.95 2.62
CA THR A 47 5.06 5.60 1.96
C THR A 47 5.33 7.08 1.68
N ASP A 48 4.51 7.68 0.82
CA ASP A 48 4.44 9.13 0.58
C ASP A 48 4.14 9.94 1.84
N LEU A 49 3.53 9.31 2.84
CA LEU A 49 3.20 9.93 4.13
C LEU A 49 4.41 9.99 5.09
N GLY A 50 5.57 9.47 4.68
CA GLY A 50 6.79 9.44 5.46
C GLY A 50 6.90 8.27 6.45
N ASP A 51 5.93 7.38 6.47
CA ASP A 51 5.96 6.18 7.31
C ASP A 51 6.99 5.19 6.77
N LEU A 52 7.67 4.47 7.67
CA LEU A 52 8.72 3.50 7.36
C LEU A 52 8.51 2.23 8.17
N GLY A 53 8.47 1.09 7.48
CA GLY A 53 8.49 -0.23 8.09
C GLY A 53 9.71 -1.04 7.68
N LYS A 54 10.12 -1.98 8.52
CA LYS A 54 11.31 -2.83 8.35
C LYS A 54 11.00 -4.28 8.69
N GLY A 55 11.60 -5.20 7.95
CA GLY A 55 11.44 -6.64 8.24
C GLY A 55 12.39 -7.50 7.43
N GLY A 56 12.45 -8.78 7.74
CA GLY A 56 13.21 -9.77 6.96
C GLY A 56 12.53 -10.12 5.62
N GLY A 57 11.28 -9.69 5.45
CA GLY A 57 10.49 -9.88 4.23
C GLY A 57 9.40 -8.82 4.10
N VAL A 58 8.72 -8.81 2.94
CA VAL A 58 7.70 -7.81 2.62
C VAL A 58 6.56 -7.79 3.66
N GLY A 59 6.06 -8.98 4.06
CA GLY A 59 4.96 -9.08 5.02
C GLY A 59 5.31 -8.53 6.39
N GLU A 60 6.53 -8.80 6.88
CA GLU A 60 7.02 -8.28 8.16
C GLU A 60 7.21 -6.75 8.10
N ALA A 61 7.83 -6.26 7.00
CA ALA A 61 8.04 -4.83 6.81
C ALA A 61 6.73 -4.05 6.69
N LEU A 62 5.72 -4.60 6.02
CA LEU A 62 4.38 -4.01 5.95
C LEU A 62 3.64 -4.08 7.29
N GLY A 63 3.80 -5.18 8.03
CA GLY A 63 3.26 -5.30 9.38
C GLY A 63 3.83 -4.24 10.32
N ASP A 64 5.16 -4.11 10.35
CA ASP A 64 5.88 -3.09 11.14
C ASP A 64 5.46 -1.66 10.74
N LEU A 65 5.32 -1.41 9.42
CA LEU A 65 4.83 -0.14 8.90
C LEU A 65 3.44 0.20 9.45
N MET A 66 2.52 -0.75 9.43
CA MET A 66 1.15 -0.53 9.89
C MET A 66 1.04 -0.35 11.40
N GLU A 67 1.92 -1.02 12.18
CA GLU A 67 1.97 -0.90 13.63
C GLU A 67 2.63 0.42 14.07
N SER A 68 3.64 0.89 13.34
CA SER A 68 4.40 2.10 13.67
C SER A 68 3.74 3.39 13.18
N ALA A 69 2.87 3.31 12.17
CA ALA A 69 2.22 4.49 11.57
C ALA A 69 1.32 5.21 12.59
N PRO A 70 1.36 6.55 12.63
CA PRO A 70 0.48 7.34 13.50
C PRO A 70 -0.96 7.34 12.92
N GLY A 71 -1.76 6.36 13.29
CA GLY A 71 -3.14 6.19 12.83
C GLY A 71 -3.31 5.00 11.88
N ALA A 72 -4.51 4.84 11.34
CA ALA A 72 -4.83 3.72 10.45
C ALA A 72 -4.30 4.01 9.04
N LEU A 73 -3.13 3.46 8.70
CA LEU A 73 -2.59 3.52 7.36
C LEU A 73 -3.41 2.63 6.42
N PHE A 74 -3.80 3.17 5.26
CA PHE A 74 -4.63 2.47 4.30
C PHE A 74 -3.87 2.31 2.97
N LEU A 75 -3.29 1.14 2.78
CA LEU A 75 -2.46 0.81 1.61
C LEU A 75 -3.26 0.34 0.40
N ASP A 76 -4.50 -0.13 0.62
CA ASP A 76 -5.37 -0.62 -0.47
C ASP A 76 -5.77 0.48 -1.46
N THR A 77 -5.59 1.76 -1.08
CA THR A 77 -5.77 2.91 -1.97
C THR A 77 -4.52 3.29 -2.76
N ALA A 78 -3.36 2.71 -2.46
CA ALA A 78 -2.13 3.07 -3.16
C ALA A 78 -2.27 2.82 -4.66
N ASP A 79 -1.97 3.85 -5.44
CA ASP A 79 -2.01 3.82 -6.90
C ASP A 79 -0.71 3.30 -7.50
N TYR A 80 0.40 3.48 -6.77
CA TYR A 80 1.73 3.19 -7.27
C TYR A 80 2.55 2.34 -6.30
N ILE A 81 3.26 1.37 -6.85
CA ILE A 81 4.28 0.58 -6.18
C ILE A 81 5.61 0.87 -6.85
N LEU A 82 6.54 1.42 -6.09
CA LEU A 82 7.90 1.72 -6.51
C LEU A 82 8.83 0.68 -5.87
N VAL A 83 9.72 0.12 -6.65
CA VAL A 83 10.59 -0.97 -6.17
C VAL A 83 12.02 -0.70 -6.59
N SER A 84 12.96 -0.81 -5.66
CA SER A 84 14.38 -0.81 -6.04
C SER A 84 14.72 -2.04 -6.89
N PRO A 85 15.70 -1.96 -7.80
CA PRO A 85 16.05 -3.07 -8.69
C PRO A 85 16.32 -4.39 -7.95
N GLU A 86 16.94 -4.32 -6.78
CA GLU A 86 17.25 -5.48 -5.94
C GLU A 86 16.03 -6.12 -5.25
N CYS A 87 14.88 -5.46 -5.28
CA CYS A 87 13.63 -5.94 -4.70
C CYS A 87 12.58 -6.32 -5.75
N ALA A 88 12.92 -6.33 -7.02
CA ALA A 88 11.97 -6.62 -8.11
C ALA A 88 11.35 -8.03 -7.97
N ASP A 89 12.08 -8.99 -7.42
CA ASP A 89 11.63 -10.35 -7.11
C ASP A 89 10.57 -10.40 -6.01
N LEU A 90 10.45 -9.34 -5.20
CA LEU A 90 9.51 -9.24 -4.08
C LEU A 90 8.14 -8.68 -4.47
N ILE A 91 7.98 -8.16 -5.70
CA ILE A 91 6.72 -7.55 -6.17
C ILE A 91 5.51 -8.47 -5.96
N PRO A 92 5.55 -9.79 -6.27
CA PRO A 92 4.41 -10.67 -6.04
C PRO A 92 3.96 -10.74 -4.58
N ASN A 93 4.85 -10.49 -3.63
CA ASN A 93 4.57 -10.54 -2.21
C ASN A 93 3.78 -9.30 -1.71
N MET A 94 3.60 -8.29 -2.57
CA MET A 94 2.74 -7.13 -2.31
C MET A 94 1.25 -7.45 -2.46
N GLY A 95 0.93 -8.58 -3.12
CA GLY A 95 -0.44 -9.03 -3.28
C GLY A 95 -1.15 -9.23 -1.92
N GLY A 96 -2.37 -8.70 -1.82
CA GLY A 96 -3.15 -8.72 -0.58
C GLY A 96 -2.90 -7.53 0.36
N TRP A 97 -1.85 -6.74 0.15
CA TRP A 97 -1.58 -5.51 0.89
C TRP A 97 -1.96 -4.25 0.10
N VAL A 98 -1.72 -4.29 -1.19
CA VAL A 98 -2.03 -3.21 -2.13
C VAL A 98 -2.96 -3.77 -3.21
N ARG A 99 -3.84 -2.92 -3.74
CA ARG A 99 -4.77 -3.33 -4.79
C ARG A 99 -4.04 -3.81 -6.05
N GLY A 100 -4.56 -4.85 -6.69
CA GLY A 100 -3.97 -5.42 -7.90
C GLY A 100 -3.95 -4.50 -9.13
N ALA A 101 -4.69 -3.37 -9.07
CA ALA A 101 -4.71 -2.33 -10.09
C ALA A 101 -3.63 -1.25 -9.88
N ALA A 102 -2.82 -1.33 -8.82
CA ALA A 102 -1.70 -0.42 -8.60
C ALA A 102 -0.65 -0.59 -9.70
N GLU A 103 -0.12 0.52 -10.20
CA GLU A 103 0.93 0.53 -11.21
C GLU A 103 2.29 0.26 -10.55
N VAL A 104 3.12 -0.54 -11.21
CA VAL A 104 4.41 -0.97 -10.67
C VAL A 104 5.57 -0.39 -11.49
N TYR A 105 6.53 0.18 -10.78
CA TYR A 105 7.73 0.78 -11.37
C TYR A 105 8.99 0.31 -10.65
N VAL A 106 10.04 0.03 -11.41
CA VAL A 106 11.38 -0.22 -10.87
C VAL A 106 12.18 1.08 -10.93
N THR A 107 12.71 1.52 -9.80
CA THR A 107 13.51 2.75 -9.72
C THR A 107 14.76 2.58 -8.87
N ALA A 108 15.90 3.05 -9.38
CA ALA A 108 17.15 3.10 -8.63
C ALA A 108 17.24 4.31 -7.68
N ALA A 109 16.47 5.36 -7.98
CA ALA A 109 16.40 6.55 -7.14
C ALA A 109 15.24 6.44 -6.12
N PRO A 110 15.44 6.75 -4.84
CA PRO A 110 14.36 6.78 -3.86
C PRO A 110 13.33 7.85 -4.27
N PRO A 111 12.02 7.55 -4.11
CA PRO A 111 10.96 8.51 -4.40
C PRO A 111 11.01 9.71 -3.46
N ASP A 112 10.52 10.85 -3.94
CA ASP A 112 10.40 12.12 -3.24
C ASP A 112 8.95 12.66 -3.31
N GLU A 113 8.74 13.87 -2.81
CA GLU A 113 7.42 14.52 -2.78
C GLU A 113 6.85 14.77 -4.19
N GLU A 114 7.69 14.92 -5.22
CA GLU A 114 7.27 15.19 -6.59
C GLU A 114 6.91 13.90 -7.35
N THR A 115 7.34 12.75 -6.84
CA THR A 115 7.16 11.45 -7.51
C THR A 115 5.69 11.14 -7.78
N GLY A 116 4.81 11.38 -6.81
CA GLY A 116 3.38 11.14 -6.96
C GLY A 116 2.77 11.97 -8.08
N ALA A 117 3.04 13.28 -8.11
CA ALA A 117 2.53 14.19 -9.14
C ALA A 117 3.08 13.82 -10.54
N PHE A 118 4.34 13.39 -10.61
CA PHE A 118 4.92 12.91 -11.88
C PHE A 118 4.20 11.67 -12.40
N LEU A 119 3.95 10.68 -11.54
CA LEU A 119 3.27 9.43 -11.90
C LEU A 119 1.81 9.65 -12.29
N GLU A 120 1.11 10.58 -11.67
CA GLU A 120 -0.25 10.98 -12.07
C GLU A 120 -0.30 11.53 -13.51
N ALA A 121 0.73 12.30 -13.89
CA ALA A 121 0.84 12.88 -15.22
C ALA A 121 1.34 11.89 -16.28
N HIS A 122 2.09 10.84 -15.87
CA HIS A 122 2.78 9.90 -16.76
C HIS A 122 2.46 8.46 -16.36
N ARG A 123 1.23 8.02 -16.60
CA ARG A 123 0.76 6.68 -16.23
C ARG A 123 1.49 5.58 -17.00
N GLY A 124 1.97 4.59 -16.23
CA GLY A 124 2.53 3.35 -16.78
C GLY A 124 1.47 2.34 -17.19
N LYS A 125 1.93 1.23 -17.73
CA LYS A 125 1.05 0.15 -18.21
C LYS A 125 1.13 -1.11 -17.39
N THR A 126 2.13 -1.24 -16.50
CA THR A 126 2.39 -2.45 -15.74
C THR A 126 1.63 -2.42 -14.43
N LEU A 127 0.69 -3.33 -14.25
CA LEU A 127 -0.12 -3.44 -13.03
C LEU A 127 0.39 -4.56 -12.12
N LEU A 128 0.22 -4.42 -10.80
CA LEU A 128 0.61 -5.44 -9.82
C LEU A 128 0.05 -6.82 -10.16
N ARG A 129 -1.23 -6.92 -10.54
CA ARG A 129 -1.85 -8.18 -10.93
C ARG A 129 -1.15 -8.87 -12.10
N ASP A 130 -0.63 -8.09 -13.06
CA ASP A 130 0.05 -8.61 -14.26
C ASP A 130 1.45 -9.10 -13.89
N CYS A 131 2.13 -8.40 -12.96
CA CYS A 131 3.39 -8.85 -12.37
C CYS A 131 3.23 -10.16 -11.60
N MET A 132 2.14 -10.32 -10.83
CA MET A 132 1.85 -11.57 -10.11
C MET A 132 1.61 -12.75 -11.05
N LEU A 133 1.12 -12.49 -12.27
CA LEU A 133 0.91 -13.51 -13.30
C LEU A 133 2.16 -13.74 -14.18
N GLY A 134 3.20 -12.93 -14.02
CA GLY A 134 4.44 -13.03 -14.80
C GLY A 134 4.27 -12.67 -16.28
N THR A 135 3.27 -11.84 -16.61
CA THR A 135 2.83 -11.60 -18.00
C THR A 135 3.39 -10.32 -18.62
N GLN A 136 4.02 -9.42 -17.86
CA GLN A 136 4.50 -8.14 -18.38
C GLN A 136 5.92 -7.79 -17.93
N ALA A 137 6.63 -7.04 -18.79
CA ALA A 137 7.88 -6.37 -18.45
C ALA A 137 7.60 -5.20 -17.48
N LEU A 138 8.53 -4.98 -16.57
CA LEU A 138 8.43 -3.91 -15.58
C LEU A 138 8.78 -2.56 -16.21
N SER A 139 7.97 -1.54 -15.95
CA SER A 139 8.29 -0.17 -16.33
C SER A 139 9.39 0.37 -15.43
N GLY A 140 10.41 1.01 -16.01
CA GLY A 140 11.48 1.66 -15.28
C GLY A 140 11.14 3.12 -14.99
N LEU A 141 11.55 3.60 -13.82
CA LEU A 141 11.51 5.00 -13.44
C LEU A 141 12.94 5.42 -13.08
N THR A 142 13.46 6.44 -13.72
CA THR A 142 14.80 6.96 -13.45
C THR A 142 14.77 8.46 -13.24
N ARG A 143 15.86 8.98 -12.66
CA ARG A 143 16.03 10.42 -12.44
C ARG A 143 17.19 10.93 -13.27
N ASP A 144 16.97 11.98 -14.05
CA ASP A 144 18.00 12.73 -14.78
C ASP A 144 18.05 14.15 -14.21
N GLY A 145 19.06 14.40 -13.37
CA GLY A 145 19.12 15.61 -12.57
C GLY A 145 17.93 15.72 -11.61
N GLU A 146 17.09 16.76 -11.79
CA GLU A 146 15.89 16.97 -10.98
C GLU A 146 14.61 16.41 -11.62
N ARG A 147 14.70 15.78 -12.80
CA ARG A 147 13.53 15.31 -13.55
C ARG A 147 13.37 13.81 -13.49
N TRP A 148 12.14 13.36 -13.25
CA TRP A 148 11.76 11.97 -13.41
C TRP A 148 11.55 11.63 -14.90
N ILE A 149 11.99 10.44 -15.30
CA ILE A 149 11.83 9.90 -16.65
C ILE A 149 11.27 8.48 -16.55
N LEU A 150 10.20 8.24 -17.30
CA LEU A 150 9.64 6.90 -17.46
C LEU A 150 10.39 6.17 -18.58
N ILE A 151 10.82 4.94 -18.28
CA ILE A 151 11.44 4.03 -19.25
C ILE A 151 10.46 2.89 -19.48
N ASP A 152 9.88 2.83 -20.68
CA ASP A 152 9.04 1.71 -21.06
C ASP A 152 9.92 0.46 -21.21
N GLY A 153 9.54 -0.63 -20.54
CA GLY A 153 10.20 -1.93 -20.60
C GLY A 153 9.80 -2.71 -21.85
#